data_845acd241087d11946cd2d4f4a73d3fb
#
_entry.id   845acd241087d11946cd2d4f4a73d3fb
#
_cell.length_a   1.000
_cell.length_b   1.000
_cell.length_c   1.000
_cell.angle_alpha   90.00
_cell.angle_beta   90.00
_cell.angle_gamma   90.00
#
_symmetry.space_group_name_H-M   'P 1'
#
loop_
_entity.id
_entity.type
_entity.pdbx_description
1 polymer ?
#
loop_
_entity_poly.entity_id
_entity_poly.type
_entity_poly.pdbx_seq_one_letter_code
_entity_poly.pdbx_strand_id
1 'polypeptide(L)'
;LAKVMLSDAGYITEVLQIYNPEAFPVGIFRDDLRKLADRLNQWWRSRIIPASRDGLRYILHLYDIESPAVLSKRSLGLSLSDQYWLQPVGSELLWENVNFFTNDFSKELGEAFFQKDSSRPAINPFTPDASSNGWLKKKWVKINGLTYLAKGGSVPLLQQPYNEAAAAKVLAALRIKHVPYELIVEDNRPLCLCPNFI
;
A
#
# COMPACT_ATOMS: atom_id res chain seq x y z
N LEU A 1 -18.11 -7.93 -6.98
CA LEU A 1 -18.65 -6.69 -6.41
C LEU A 1 -19.36 -5.86 -7.48
N ALA A 2 -18.60 -5.15 -8.33
CA ALA A 2 -19.10 -4.32 -9.39
C ALA A 2 -18.17 -4.28 -10.58
N LYS A 3 -18.69 -3.98 -11.76
CA LYS A 3 -17.93 -3.59 -12.94
C LYS A 3 -17.82 -2.07 -12.95
N VAL A 4 -16.59 -1.57 -13.01
CA VAL A 4 -16.29 -0.13 -12.98
C VAL A 4 -15.47 0.26 -14.21
N MET A 5 -15.55 1.54 -14.56
CA MET A 5 -14.67 2.15 -15.56
C MET A 5 -13.58 2.95 -14.85
N LEU A 6 -12.34 2.77 -15.30
CA LEU A 6 -11.20 3.59 -14.87
C LEU A 6 -10.77 4.51 -15.99
N SER A 7 -10.44 5.75 -15.65
CA SER A 7 -9.76 6.67 -16.57
C SER A 7 -8.32 6.22 -16.83
N ASP A 8 -7.68 6.80 -17.85
CA ASP A 8 -6.24 6.57 -18.11
C ASP A 8 -5.39 7.03 -16.93
N ALA A 9 -5.79 8.09 -16.26
CA ALA A 9 -5.16 8.58 -15.03
C ALA A 9 -5.33 7.65 -13.80
N GLY A 10 -6.04 6.53 -13.94
CA GLY A 10 -6.16 5.50 -12.89
C GLY A 10 -7.24 5.77 -11.84
N TYR A 11 -8.27 6.57 -12.14
CA TYR A 11 -9.37 6.86 -11.22
C TYR A 11 -10.69 6.20 -11.67
N ILE A 12 -11.52 5.78 -10.72
CA ILE A 12 -12.86 5.25 -11.00
C ILE A 12 -13.74 6.42 -11.45
N THR A 13 -14.33 6.30 -12.65
CA THR A 13 -15.18 7.32 -13.25
C THR A 13 -16.65 6.91 -13.28
N GLU A 14 -16.93 5.61 -13.39
CA GLU A 14 -18.29 5.12 -13.52
C GLU A 14 -18.44 3.72 -12.92
N VAL A 15 -19.63 3.41 -12.41
CA VAL A 15 -20.05 2.06 -12.01
C VAL A 15 -21.01 1.54 -13.07
N LEU A 16 -20.53 0.60 -13.88
CA LEU A 16 -21.28 0.06 -15.03
C LEU A 16 -22.30 -0.99 -14.60
N GLN A 17 -21.96 -1.80 -13.59
CA GLN A 17 -22.82 -2.88 -13.10
C GLN A 17 -22.48 -3.24 -11.66
N ILE A 18 -23.48 -3.55 -10.85
CA ILE A 18 -23.35 -4.03 -9.48
C ILE A 18 -23.74 -5.51 -9.47
N TYR A 19 -22.87 -6.37 -8.95
CA TYR A 19 -23.12 -7.81 -8.85
C TYR A 19 -23.48 -8.21 -7.40
N ASN A 20 -22.73 -7.70 -6.41
CA ASN A 20 -22.93 -8.02 -5.02
C ASN A 20 -22.75 -6.76 -4.13
N PRO A 21 -23.86 -6.08 -3.77
CA PRO A 21 -23.80 -4.84 -2.99
C PRO A 21 -23.31 -5.07 -1.54
N GLU A 22 -23.59 -6.22 -0.95
CA GLU A 22 -23.24 -6.51 0.46
C GLU A 22 -21.74 -6.72 0.66
N ALA A 23 -21.03 -7.07 -0.40
CA ALA A 23 -19.60 -7.33 -0.34
C ALA A 23 -18.74 -6.08 -0.58
N PHE A 24 -19.33 -4.90 -0.72
CA PHE A 24 -18.56 -3.65 -0.83
C PHE A 24 -17.84 -3.31 0.49
N PRO A 25 -16.73 -2.56 0.44
CA PRO A 25 -16.11 -2.02 1.64
C PRO A 25 -17.12 -1.27 2.49
N VAL A 26 -16.96 -1.35 3.82
CA VAL A 26 -17.89 -0.75 4.79
C VAL A 26 -18.14 0.73 4.47
N GLY A 27 -19.41 1.11 4.39
CA GLY A 27 -19.85 2.48 4.16
C GLY A 27 -19.84 2.94 2.69
N ILE A 28 -19.40 2.10 1.76
CA ILE A 28 -19.42 2.44 0.31
C ILE A 28 -20.81 2.28 -0.25
N PHE A 29 -21.43 1.11 -0.07
CA PHE A 29 -22.79 0.88 -0.52
C PHE A 29 -23.79 1.46 0.47
N ARG A 30 -24.64 2.36 0.01
CA ARG A 30 -25.72 3.03 0.76
C ARG A 30 -26.90 3.20 -0.17
N ASP A 31 -28.05 3.58 0.36
CA ASP A 31 -29.32 3.71 -0.38
C ASP A 31 -29.22 4.68 -1.57
N ASP A 32 -28.41 5.73 -1.48
CA ASP A 32 -28.21 6.65 -2.60
C ASP A 32 -27.13 6.15 -3.58
N LEU A 33 -27.56 5.45 -4.62
CA LEU A 33 -26.70 4.93 -5.68
C LEU A 33 -26.08 6.02 -6.57
N ARG A 34 -26.67 7.23 -6.62
CA ARG A 34 -26.15 8.33 -7.45
C ARG A 34 -24.72 8.74 -7.08
N LYS A 35 -24.35 8.54 -5.83
CA LYS A 35 -23.01 8.83 -5.30
C LYS A 35 -22.09 7.61 -5.18
N LEU A 36 -22.51 6.46 -5.71
CA LEU A 36 -21.74 5.24 -5.55
C LEU A 36 -20.36 5.34 -6.24
N ALA A 37 -20.31 5.88 -7.45
CA ALA A 37 -19.06 6.07 -8.18
C ALA A 37 -18.10 7.00 -7.43
N ASP A 38 -18.60 8.10 -6.85
CA ASP A 38 -17.80 9.03 -6.06
C ASP A 38 -17.24 8.36 -4.78
N ARG A 39 -18.09 7.59 -4.08
CA ARG A 39 -17.66 6.85 -2.87
C ARG A 39 -16.63 5.78 -3.19
N LEU A 40 -16.83 5.02 -4.27
CA LEU A 40 -15.86 4.05 -4.75
C LEU A 40 -14.55 4.71 -5.15
N ASN A 41 -14.62 5.85 -5.85
CA ASN A 41 -13.41 6.59 -6.21
C ASN A 41 -12.70 7.17 -4.98
N GLN A 42 -13.44 7.63 -3.98
CA GLN A 42 -12.84 8.08 -2.72
C GLN A 42 -12.15 6.93 -1.98
N TRP A 43 -12.77 5.76 -1.90
CA TRP A 43 -12.16 4.55 -1.34
C TRP A 43 -10.92 4.14 -2.15
N TRP A 44 -11.02 4.14 -3.47
CA TRP A 44 -9.89 3.84 -4.36
C TRP A 44 -8.72 4.80 -4.12
N ARG A 45 -8.99 6.10 -4.01
CA ARG A 45 -7.98 7.12 -3.70
C ARG A 45 -7.29 6.89 -2.36
N SER A 46 -7.98 6.33 -1.37
CA SER A 46 -7.37 6.03 -0.07
C SER A 46 -6.32 4.90 -0.13
N ARG A 47 -6.29 4.14 -1.21
CA ARG A 47 -5.32 3.07 -1.50
C ARG A 47 -4.11 3.56 -2.30
N ILE A 48 -4.19 4.73 -2.86
CA ILE A 48 -3.11 5.32 -3.65
C ILE A 48 -2.06 5.92 -2.71
N ILE A 49 -0.79 5.72 -3.01
CA ILE A 49 0.30 6.34 -2.25
C ILE A 49 0.08 7.87 -2.23
N PRO A 50 0.07 8.52 -1.05
CA PRO A 50 -0.09 9.96 -0.99
C PRO A 50 1.02 10.69 -1.75
N ALA A 51 0.64 11.69 -2.55
CA ALA A 51 1.61 12.51 -3.30
C ALA A 51 2.65 13.21 -2.42
N SER A 52 2.33 13.37 -1.12
CA SER A 52 3.22 13.93 -0.09
C SER A 52 4.26 12.94 0.44
N ARG A 53 4.21 11.64 0.04
CA ARG A 53 5.20 10.67 0.51
C ARG A 53 6.61 11.10 0.13
N ASP A 54 7.50 11.07 1.12
CA ASP A 54 8.90 11.37 0.92
C ASP A 54 9.54 10.43 -0.12
N GLY A 55 10.20 11.00 -1.12
CA GLY A 55 10.84 10.28 -2.23
C GLY A 55 9.91 9.88 -3.39
N LEU A 56 8.57 9.97 -3.27
CA LEU A 56 7.66 9.48 -4.30
C LEU A 56 7.84 10.18 -5.65
N ARG A 57 8.01 11.51 -5.68
CA ARG A 57 8.22 12.26 -6.93
C ARG A 57 9.44 11.78 -7.69
N TYR A 58 10.53 11.53 -6.97
CA TYR A 58 11.75 10.98 -7.56
C TYR A 58 11.51 9.60 -8.17
N ILE A 59 10.80 8.72 -7.46
CA ILE A 59 10.45 7.37 -7.92
C ILE A 59 9.60 7.44 -9.19
N LEU A 60 8.53 8.22 -9.19
CA LEU A 60 7.65 8.36 -10.36
C LEU A 60 8.42 8.84 -11.58
N HIS A 61 9.30 9.84 -11.41
CA HIS A 61 10.15 10.33 -12.48
C HIS A 61 11.19 9.29 -12.95
N LEU A 62 11.84 8.58 -12.01
CA LEU A 62 12.84 7.57 -12.30
C LEU A 62 12.30 6.42 -13.17
N TYR A 63 11.04 6.03 -12.93
CA TYR A 63 10.39 4.89 -13.59
C TYR A 63 9.37 5.28 -14.66
N ASP A 64 9.34 6.55 -15.04
CA ASP A 64 8.41 7.08 -16.04
C ASP A 64 6.95 6.68 -15.74
N ILE A 65 6.55 6.92 -14.50
CA ILE A 65 5.19 6.67 -14.02
C ILE A 65 4.49 8.02 -13.88
N GLU A 66 3.41 8.22 -14.62
CA GLU A 66 2.69 9.50 -14.70
C GLU A 66 2.11 9.95 -13.35
N SER A 67 1.62 9.02 -12.54
CA SER A 67 1.01 9.33 -11.25
C SER A 67 0.98 8.14 -10.30
N PRO A 68 0.81 8.39 -8.98
CA PRO A 68 0.59 7.31 -8.02
C PRO A 68 -0.65 6.46 -8.32
N ALA A 69 -1.69 7.03 -8.94
CA ALA A 69 -2.91 6.32 -9.31
C ALA A 69 -2.65 5.32 -10.45
N VAL A 70 -1.82 5.69 -11.42
CA VAL A 70 -1.37 4.77 -12.48
C VAL A 70 -0.58 3.61 -11.89
N LEU A 71 0.29 3.86 -10.90
CA LEU A 71 1.01 2.80 -10.20
C LEU A 71 0.06 1.83 -9.51
N SER A 72 -0.94 2.32 -8.77
CA SER A 72 -1.95 1.50 -8.11
C SER A 72 -2.82 0.72 -9.11
N LYS A 73 -3.15 1.30 -10.27
CA LYS A 73 -3.84 0.61 -11.37
C LYS A 73 -2.99 -0.54 -11.91
N ARG A 74 -1.68 -0.34 -12.13
CA ARG A 74 -0.75 -1.37 -12.61
C ARG A 74 -0.58 -2.53 -11.60
N SER A 75 -0.68 -2.25 -10.29
CA SER A 75 -0.67 -3.26 -9.23
C SER A 75 -2.04 -3.86 -8.95
N LEU A 76 -3.04 -3.65 -9.83
CA LEU A 76 -4.43 -4.11 -9.67
C LEU A 76 -5.10 -3.66 -8.36
N GLY A 77 -4.60 -2.60 -7.74
CA GLY A 77 -5.05 -2.13 -6.44
C GLY A 77 -4.87 -3.13 -5.30
N LEU A 78 -4.06 -4.15 -5.48
CA LEU A 78 -3.76 -5.13 -4.46
C LEU A 78 -3.11 -4.47 -3.24
N SER A 79 -3.45 -4.95 -2.04
CA SER A 79 -2.99 -4.42 -0.76
C SER A 79 -2.81 -5.55 0.26
N LEU A 80 -2.08 -5.26 1.33
CA LEU A 80 -2.03 -6.08 2.54
C LEU A 80 -2.97 -5.57 3.64
N SER A 81 -3.83 -4.58 3.33
CA SER A 81 -4.80 -4.02 4.28
C SER A 81 -6.23 -4.58 4.13
N ASP A 82 -6.51 -5.23 3.02
CA ASP A 82 -7.79 -5.89 2.74
C ASP A 82 -7.67 -6.82 1.52
N GLN A 83 -8.77 -7.46 1.13
CA GLN A 83 -8.82 -8.42 0.01
C GLN A 83 -9.49 -7.86 -1.26
N TYR A 84 -9.66 -6.54 -1.36
CA TYR A 84 -10.23 -5.93 -2.56
C TYR A 84 -9.16 -5.69 -3.62
N TRP A 85 -9.54 -5.91 -4.88
CA TRP A 85 -8.65 -5.71 -6.02
C TRP A 85 -9.42 -5.43 -7.30
N LEU A 86 -8.72 -5.03 -8.35
CA LEU A 86 -9.25 -4.77 -9.68
C LEU A 86 -8.87 -5.90 -10.63
N GLN A 87 -9.84 -6.71 -11.02
CA GLN A 87 -9.65 -7.70 -12.07
C GLN A 87 -9.92 -7.04 -13.44
N PRO A 88 -8.94 -7.03 -14.38
CA PRO A 88 -9.19 -6.55 -15.74
C PRO A 88 -10.27 -7.40 -16.42
N VAL A 89 -11.17 -6.75 -17.14
CA VAL A 89 -12.25 -7.46 -17.86
C VAL A 89 -11.63 -8.38 -18.91
N GLY A 90 -12.06 -9.65 -18.91
CA GLY A 90 -11.51 -10.68 -19.79
C GLY A 90 -10.20 -11.31 -19.32
N SER A 91 -9.69 -10.92 -18.15
CA SER A 91 -8.51 -11.54 -17.54
C SER A 91 -8.89 -12.85 -16.85
N GLU A 92 -8.00 -13.86 -16.96
CA GLU A 92 -8.09 -15.15 -16.24
C GLU A 92 -7.41 -15.11 -14.87
N LEU A 93 -6.96 -13.93 -14.40
CA LEU A 93 -6.34 -13.77 -13.11
C LEU A 93 -7.33 -14.11 -11.98
N LEU A 94 -6.90 -14.93 -11.04
CA LEU A 94 -7.64 -15.29 -9.85
C LEU A 94 -6.98 -14.65 -8.61
N TRP A 95 -7.77 -14.36 -7.59
CA TRP A 95 -7.28 -13.82 -6.32
C TRP A 95 -6.15 -14.66 -5.72
N GLU A 96 -6.29 -15.98 -5.76
CA GLU A 96 -5.32 -16.94 -5.22
C GLU A 96 -3.93 -16.79 -5.84
N ASN A 97 -3.87 -16.35 -7.10
CA ASN A 97 -2.62 -16.24 -7.87
C ASN A 97 -1.94 -14.87 -7.72
N VAL A 98 -2.67 -13.85 -7.26
CA VAL A 98 -2.16 -12.45 -7.30
C VAL A 98 -2.09 -11.79 -5.94
N ASN A 99 -2.79 -12.30 -4.90
CA ASN A 99 -2.80 -11.68 -3.59
C ASN A 99 -1.42 -11.68 -2.92
N PHE A 100 -1.15 -10.70 -2.05
CA PHE A 100 0.12 -10.57 -1.33
C PHE A 100 0.16 -11.30 0.03
N PHE A 101 -0.95 -11.91 0.45
CA PHE A 101 -1.01 -12.65 1.72
C PHE A 101 -0.32 -14.00 1.59
N THR A 102 -0.54 -14.70 0.48
CA THR A 102 -0.01 -16.05 0.24
C THR A 102 1.10 -16.08 -0.82
N ASN A 103 1.11 -15.13 -1.74
CA ASN A 103 2.13 -15.06 -2.80
C ASN A 103 3.28 -14.14 -2.42
N ASP A 104 4.42 -14.34 -3.06
CA ASP A 104 5.53 -13.41 -2.96
C ASP A 104 5.25 -12.14 -3.77
N PHE A 105 5.89 -11.06 -3.37
CA PHE A 105 5.77 -9.76 -4.01
C PHE A 105 7.14 -9.13 -4.24
N SER A 106 7.18 -8.21 -5.21
CA SER A 106 8.37 -7.46 -5.55
C SER A 106 8.78 -6.50 -4.43
N LYS A 107 10.08 -6.33 -4.21
CA LYS A 107 10.67 -5.46 -3.21
C LYS A 107 11.23 -4.17 -3.81
N GLU A 108 11.39 -4.10 -5.14
CA GLU A 108 12.12 -3.03 -5.83
C GLU A 108 11.54 -1.64 -5.55
N LEU A 109 10.21 -1.50 -5.54
CA LEU A 109 9.56 -0.24 -5.24
C LEU A 109 9.81 0.20 -3.79
N GLY A 110 9.67 -0.73 -2.85
CA GLY A 110 9.94 -0.46 -1.43
C GLY A 110 11.39 -0.06 -1.19
N GLU A 111 12.34 -0.78 -1.79
CA GLU A 111 13.77 -0.46 -1.71
C GLU A 111 14.09 0.91 -2.32
N ALA A 112 13.48 1.26 -3.45
CA ALA A 112 13.70 2.55 -4.12
C ALA A 112 13.37 3.76 -3.22
N PHE A 113 12.48 3.63 -2.24
CA PHE A 113 12.22 4.69 -1.26
C PHE A 113 13.41 4.94 -0.32
N PHE A 114 14.27 3.96 -0.10
CA PHE A 114 15.40 4.04 0.83
C PHE A 114 16.75 4.19 0.13
N GLN A 115 16.88 3.70 -1.09
CA GLN A 115 18.12 3.79 -1.88
C GLN A 115 18.23 5.16 -2.54
N LYS A 116 19.47 5.65 -2.63
CA LYS A 116 19.84 6.84 -3.44
C LYS A 116 20.47 6.46 -4.77
N ASP A 117 20.58 5.17 -5.05
CA ASP A 117 21.33 4.70 -6.22
C ASP A 117 20.50 4.83 -7.50
N SER A 118 21.13 5.36 -8.53
CA SER A 118 20.54 5.61 -9.85
C SER A 118 20.60 4.40 -10.78
N SER A 119 21.06 3.24 -10.32
CA SER A 119 20.93 1.99 -11.07
C SER A 119 19.44 1.63 -11.14
N ARG A 120 18.89 1.65 -12.34
CA ARG A 120 17.46 1.41 -12.62
C ARG A 120 17.16 -0.08 -12.76
N PRO A 121 16.88 -0.85 -11.69
CA PRO A 121 16.19 -2.11 -11.91
C PRO A 121 14.77 -1.79 -12.43
N ALA A 122 14.27 -2.57 -13.36
CA ALA A 122 12.86 -2.46 -13.76
C ALA A 122 11.98 -2.66 -12.53
N ILE A 123 11.08 -1.72 -12.22
CA ILE A 123 10.11 -1.94 -11.15
C ILE A 123 9.04 -2.92 -11.62
N ASN A 124 8.89 -4.01 -10.89
CA ASN A 124 7.69 -4.82 -10.96
C ASN A 124 6.59 -4.12 -10.14
N PRO A 125 5.46 -3.69 -10.75
CA PRO A 125 4.39 -3.01 -10.03
C PRO A 125 3.62 -3.94 -9.06
N PHE A 126 3.81 -5.25 -9.14
CA PHE A 126 3.19 -6.22 -8.24
C PHE A 126 3.86 -6.20 -6.86
N THR A 127 3.53 -5.19 -6.08
CA THR A 127 4.07 -4.95 -4.74
C THR A 127 3.01 -4.25 -3.87
N PRO A 128 2.88 -4.64 -2.59
CA PRO A 128 1.99 -3.96 -1.66
C PRO A 128 2.48 -2.53 -1.33
N ASP A 129 3.71 -2.19 -1.68
CA ASP A 129 4.25 -0.84 -1.54
C ASP A 129 3.50 0.17 -2.42
N ALA A 130 2.89 -0.28 -3.53
CA ALA A 130 2.09 0.55 -4.42
C ALA A 130 0.76 1.05 -3.79
N SER A 131 0.32 0.49 -2.67
CA SER A 131 -0.95 0.82 -2.02
C SER A 131 -0.81 1.19 -0.53
N SER A 132 0.41 1.45 -0.05
CA SER A 132 0.63 1.80 1.36
C SER A 132 0.36 3.28 1.62
N ASN A 133 -0.39 3.62 2.69
CA ASN A 133 -0.72 5.00 3.05
C ASN A 133 0.35 5.67 3.94
N GLY A 134 0.28 7.00 4.12
CA GLY A 134 1.15 7.82 4.97
C GLY A 134 2.38 8.39 4.27
N TRP A 135 2.98 9.47 4.81
CA TRP A 135 4.03 10.25 4.15
C TRP A 135 5.46 9.78 4.41
N LEU A 136 5.72 9.07 5.53
CA LEU A 136 7.04 8.52 5.82
C LEU A 136 7.42 7.41 4.85
N LYS A 137 8.70 7.28 4.55
CA LYS A 137 9.26 6.14 3.81
C LYS A 137 8.93 4.85 4.52
N LYS A 138 8.46 3.87 3.77
CA LYS A 138 8.15 2.54 4.27
C LYS A 138 8.21 1.53 3.15
N LYS A 139 8.41 0.28 3.52
CA LYS A 139 8.40 -0.86 2.61
C LYS A 139 7.85 -2.10 3.30
N TRP A 140 7.19 -2.95 2.54
CA TRP A 140 6.80 -4.26 3.00
C TRP A 140 7.94 -5.26 2.81
N VAL A 141 8.17 -6.10 3.81
CA VAL A 141 9.22 -7.13 3.80
C VAL A 141 8.67 -8.44 4.31
N LYS A 142 9.17 -9.57 3.76
CA LYS A 142 8.93 -10.91 4.31
C LYS A 142 10.16 -11.39 5.05
N ILE A 143 9.99 -11.81 6.31
CA ILE A 143 11.03 -12.36 7.17
C ILE A 143 10.50 -13.69 7.70
N ASN A 144 11.17 -14.80 7.38
CA ASN A 144 10.76 -16.16 7.79
C ASN A 144 9.29 -16.47 7.46
N GLY A 145 8.81 -16.06 6.29
CA GLY A 145 7.44 -16.28 5.83
C GLY A 145 6.38 -15.32 6.43
N LEU A 146 6.74 -14.49 7.38
CA LEU A 146 5.86 -13.47 7.96
C LEU A 146 6.07 -12.13 7.28
N THR A 147 4.99 -11.39 7.10
CA THR A 147 5.00 -10.08 6.45
C THR A 147 5.07 -8.96 7.49
N TYR A 148 5.99 -8.02 7.28
CA TYR A 148 6.20 -6.85 8.14
C TYR A 148 6.19 -5.57 7.31
N LEU A 149 5.71 -4.48 7.93
CA LEU A 149 5.90 -3.13 7.41
C LEU A 149 7.12 -2.50 8.08
N ALA A 150 8.18 -2.27 7.31
CA ALA A 150 9.37 -1.54 7.76
C ALA A 150 9.14 -0.04 7.53
N LYS A 151 9.16 0.75 8.59
CA LYS A 151 8.93 2.20 8.55
C LYS A 151 10.21 2.95 8.88
N GLY A 152 10.59 3.90 8.04
CA GLY A 152 11.70 4.81 8.27
C GLY A 152 11.30 6.09 8.98
N GLY A 153 12.30 6.89 9.27
CA GLY A 153 12.12 8.23 9.83
C GLY A 153 12.38 9.33 8.81
N SER A 154 11.96 10.55 9.15
CA SER A 154 12.28 11.76 8.38
C SER A 154 13.64 12.32 8.79
N VAL A 155 14.38 12.80 7.78
CA VAL A 155 15.64 13.53 8.02
C VAL A 155 15.34 14.91 8.63
N PRO A 156 16.26 15.48 9.45
CA PRO A 156 17.59 14.96 9.76
C PRO A 156 17.65 13.96 10.92
N LEU A 157 16.62 13.87 11.77
CA LEU A 157 16.71 13.19 13.08
C LEU A 157 16.36 11.71 13.06
N LEU A 158 15.59 11.25 12.07
CA LEU A 158 15.14 9.86 11.93
C LEU A 158 14.48 9.28 13.21
N GLN A 159 13.75 10.12 13.97
CA GLN A 159 13.25 9.78 15.31
C GLN A 159 12.06 8.83 15.32
N GLN A 160 11.26 8.81 14.26
CA GLN A 160 9.97 8.10 14.24
C GLN A 160 10.12 6.59 14.57
N PRO A 161 11.09 5.83 14.01
CA PRO A 161 11.29 4.44 14.37
C PRO A 161 11.57 4.23 15.88
N TYR A 162 12.36 5.11 16.48
CA TYR A 162 12.64 5.04 17.91
C TYR A 162 11.41 5.32 18.76
N ASN A 163 10.60 6.33 18.36
CA ASN A 163 9.38 6.70 19.07
C ASN A 163 8.35 5.57 19.02
N GLU A 164 8.15 4.93 17.85
CA GLU A 164 7.22 3.81 17.73
C GLU A 164 7.68 2.61 18.57
N ALA A 165 8.96 2.26 18.53
CA ALA A 165 9.52 1.16 19.33
C ALA A 165 9.46 1.45 20.84
N ALA A 166 9.74 2.69 21.25
CA ALA A 166 9.65 3.10 22.65
C ALA A 166 8.20 3.06 23.15
N ALA A 167 7.23 3.57 22.35
CA ALA A 167 5.82 3.52 22.68
C ALA A 167 5.33 2.06 22.85
N ALA A 168 5.75 1.15 21.98
CA ALA A 168 5.41 -0.28 22.10
C ALA A 168 5.95 -0.88 23.41
N LYS A 169 7.18 -0.54 23.82
CA LYS A 169 7.75 -1.00 25.10
C LYS A 169 6.97 -0.45 26.30
N VAL A 170 6.56 0.82 26.26
CA VAL A 170 5.73 1.42 27.32
C VAL A 170 4.38 0.71 27.41
N LEU A 171 3.70 0.47 26.28
CA LEU A 171 2.42 -0.23 26.25
C LEU A 171 2.56 -1.68 26.78
N ALA A 172 3.66 -2.36 26.44
CA ALA A 172 3.95 -3.69 26.96
C ALA A 172 4.14 -3.66 28.50
N ALA A 173 4.87 -2.70 29.04
CA ALA A 173 5.07 -2.53 30.48
C ALA A 173 3.76 -2.24 31.22
N LEU A 174 2.86 -1.49 30.59
CA LEU A 174 1.51 -1.19 31.10
C LEU A 174 0.51 -2.35 30.86
N ARG A 175 0.92 -3.45 30.23
CA ARG A 175 0.07 -4.60 29.86
C ARG A 175 -1.13 -4.21 28.99
N ILE A 176 -0.98 -3.16 28.18
CA ILE A 176 -1.99 -2.73 27.21
C ILE A 176 -1.78 -3.52 25.91
N LYS A 177 -2.85 -4.12 25.38
CA LYS A 177 -2.80 -4.83 24.09
C LYS A 177 -2.40 -3.85 22.97
N HIS A 178 -1.34 -4.15 22.26
CA HIS A 178 -0.80 -3.32 21.18
C HIS A 178 -0.15 -4.19 20.10
N VAL A 179 0.15 -3.60 18.96
CA VAL A 179 0.97 -4.22 17.93
C VAL A 179 2.43 -4.07 18.33
N PRO A 180 3.24 -5.13 18.35
CA PRO A 180 4.66 -5.04 18.67
C PRO A 180 5.42 -4.29 17.58
N TYR A 181 6.40 -3.49 18.00
CA TYR A 181 7.32 -2.80 17.11
C TYR A 181 8.76 -3.14 17.50
N GLU A 182 9.54 -3.58 16.52
CA GLU A 182 10.98 -3.84 16.69
C GLU A 182 11.81 -2.78 15.99
N LEU A 183 12.83 -2.29 16.67
CA LEU A 183 13.83 -1.40 16.07
C LEU A 183 14.90 -2.24 15.38
N ILE A 184 15.15 -1.96 14.11
CA ILE A 184 16.24 -2.54 13.33
C ILE A 184 17.10 -1.44 12.73
N VAL A 185 18.30 -1.78 12.28
CA VAL A 185 19.18 -0.89 11.51
C VAL A 185 19.47 -1.55 10.16
N GLU A 186 19.18 -0.87 9.08
CA GLU A 186 19.47 -1.29 7.72
C GLU A 186 20.18 -0.14 7.00
N ASP A 187 21.31 -0.40 6.38
CA ASP A 187 22.14 0.60 5.68
C ASP A 187 22.42 1.86 6.53
N ASN A 188 22.77 1.67 7.81
CA ASN A 188 22.97 2.73 8.80
C ASN A 188 21.74 3.62 9.06
N ARG A 189 20.54 3.14 8.77
CA ARG A 189 19.29 3.86 9.02
C ARG A 189 18.42 3.08 9.99
N PRO A 190 17.86 3.75 11.01
CA PRO A 190 16.90 3.12 11.90
C PRO A 190 15.56 2.91 11.15
N LEU A 191 15.02 1.72 11.26
CA LEU A 191 13.69 1.35 10.83
C LEU A 191 12.95 0.69 12.00
N CYS A 192 11.63 0.83 12.07
CA CYS A 192 10.83 -0.01 12.93
C CYS A 192 10.01 -1.01 12.12
N LEU A 193 10.05 -2.26 12.54
CA LEU A 193 9.25 -3.35 11.98
C LEU A 193 7.92 -3.46 12.73
N CYS A 194 6.85 -3.51 11.97
CA CYS A 194 5.50 -3.76 12.44
C CYS A 194 4.98 -5.01 11.72
N PRO A 195 4.60 -6.10 12.43
CA PRO A 195 4.02 -7.26 11.77
C PRO A 195 2.70 -6.88 11.09
N ASN A 196 2.39 -7.53 9.96
CA ASN A 196 1.05 -7.45 9.41
C ASN A 196 0.08 -8.14 10.38
N PHE A 197 -0.95 -7.45 10.80
CA PHE A 197 -1.95 -7.92 11.78
C PHE A 197 -3.36 -8.05 11.19
N ILE A 198 -3.45 -8.02 9.85
CA ILE A 198 -4.69 -8.16 9.07
C ILE A 198 -4.79 -9.57 8.53
#